data_dfac904db0d168330762d65096f37f31
#
_entry.id   dfac904db0d168330762d65096f37f31
#
_cell.length_a   1.000
_cell.length_b   1.000
_cell.length_c   1.000
_cell.angle_alpha   90.00
_cell.angle_beta   90.00
_cell.angle_gamma   90.00
#
_symmetry.space_group_name_H-M   'P 1'
#
loop_
_entity.id
_entity.type
_entity.pdbx_description
1 polymer ?
#
loop_
_entity_poly.entity_id
_entity_poly.type
_entity_poly.pdbx_seq_one_letter_code
_entity_poly.pdbx_strand_id
1 'polypeptide(L)'
;MARKSERYPALYERLSHDDELQGESNSISNQKRILEDYAEQHGFTNCIHFTDDGISGTQFDRPGFQKMIAEVKADRISVVIIKDMSRFGRDYLQVGTYMEVLRKHDTRLIALNDSVDTLKGDDEFTPFRNIMNEWYARDTSKKIRSAFQAKNLAGKHTSSSVPYGYLKSEQDKNQWVIDPVAAPIVQRIYRMTMEGKGPYQIAAILSAEHIEIPAYYHQKLGIGLWQTREIRDPYKWGSSTIVHILTNPCYLGHTCNFKTRKHFKDKKSHYVDQDQWTIIENTQEPIIDQETYDNVQRIRAGVRRYPDGWGEAHPLGGLLYCADCGSPMYVNRTGNGKRVANFSCSGYGKIPVGSKCSSGHRVNVDSVMALIQETLREIVRFSKEDEEEFVCIVKAEAENQQSSEIKGQKTRLAACKKRLDELETLICKIYEDNALGKLPDKRYQILDAQYAKEQESLEAEAASLQKAVDEYESGQKSADKFIALVKKYQNFEKLDTVMLNEFIYKIFVHERDYKGVANSPQTIEIYFNFIGKFGTQEVNQPTEEERAEIAEKERLRKKRHEAYLRRKANGWQNAYYQKHKAAKKAAMDAKKEAIRAEDQANGVYYLPNQKGESA
;
A
#
# COMPACT_ATOMS: atom_id res chain seq x y z
N MET A 1 -13.73 -17.21 65.39
CA MET A 1 -12.46 -17.85 65.05
C MET A 1 -12.74 -19.27 64.65
N ALA A 2 -12.76 -19.56 63.33
CA ALA A 2 -12.91 -20.93 62.85
C ALA A 2 -11.61 -21.69 63.17
N ARG A 3 -11.74 -22.90 63.77
CA ARG A 3 -10.58 -23.80 64.00
C ARG A 3 -9.88 -24.00 62.68
N LYS A 4 -8.56 -23.63 62.57
CA LYS A 4 -7.69 -24.08 61.50
C LYS A 4 -7.73 -25.63 61.55
N SER A 5 -8.34 -26.27 60.53
CA SER A 5 -8.25 -27.72 60.36
C SER A 5 -6.78 -28.07 60.27
N GLU A 6 -6.33 -29.14 60.99
CA GLU A 6 -4.96 -29.62 60.91
C GLU A 6 -4.68 -29.98 59.45
N ARG A 7 -3.76 -29.25 58.82
CA ARG A 7 -3.33 -29.56 57.44
C ARG A 7 -2.34 -30.71 57.50
N TYR A 8 -2.49 -31.65 56.61
CA TYR A 8 -1.60 -32.83 56.50
C TYR A 8 -0.74 -32.76 55.23
N PRO A 9 0.44 -33.45 55.21
CA PRO A 9 1.26 -33.63 54.02
C PRO A 9 0.64 -34.65 53.06
N ALA A 10 0.68 -34.35 51.75
CA ALA A 10 0.26 -35.26 50.68
C ALA A 10 1.47 -35.81 49.95
N LEU A 11 1.53 -37.13 49.82
CA LEU A 11 2.53 -37.84 49.02
C LEU A 11 1.85 -38.26 47.72
N TYR A 12 2.42 -37.82 46.56
CA TYR A 12 1.81 -38.12 45.28
C TYR A 12 2.73 -38.98 44.41
N GLU A 13 2.21 -40.13 44.00
CA GLU A 13 2.91 -41.10 43.15
C GLU A 13 2.16 -41.34 41.83
N ARG A 14 2.93 -41.46 40.74
CA ARG A 14 2.37 -41.78 39.43
C ARG A 14 3.30 -42.68 38.62
N LEU A 15 2.71 -43.69 37.98
CA LEU A 15 3.37 -44.53 37.00
C LEU A 15 2.55 -44.48 35.68
N SER A 16 3.19 -44.39 34.53
CA SER A 16 2.55 -44.53 33.23
C SER A 16 2.98 -45.82 32.56
N HIS A 17 2.18 -46.34 31.63
CA HIS A 17 2.52 -47.53 30.84
C HIS A 17 3.90 -47.44 30.15
N ASP A 18 4.30 -46.23 29.75
CA ASP A 18 5.61 -46.01 29.10
C ASP A 18 6.77 -46.03 30.10
N ASP A 19 6.52 -45.83 31.39
CA ASP A 19 7.53 -45.81 32.45
C ASP A 19 7.82 -47.23 32.98
N GLU A 20 6.96 -48.24 32.74
CA GLU A 20 7.15 -49.64 33.11
C GLU A 20 8.35 -50.28 32.37
N LEU A 21 8.72 -49.76 31.19
CA LEU A 21 9.83 -50.24 30.38
C LEU A 21 11.21 -49.79 30.89
N GLN A 22 11.32 -48.96 31.93
CA GLN A 22 12.55 -48.34 32.40
C GLN A 22 13.17 -48.99 33.69
N GLY A 23 12.62 -50.11 34.16
CA GLY A 23 13.22 -50.94 35.23
C GLY A 23 12.64 -50.66 36.64
N GLU A 24 13.01 -51.56 37.62
CA GLU A 24 12.44 -51.66 38.97
C GLU A 24 12.49 -50.39 39.84
N SER A 25 13.35 -49.42 39.53
CA SER A 25 13.48 -48.20 40.33
C SER A 25 12.31 -47.21 40.24
N ASN A 26 11.39 -47.41 39.29
CA ASN A 26 10.28 -46.52 39.02
C ASN A 26 8.91 -47.03 39.47
N SER A 27 8.86 -48.22 40.08
CA SER A 27 7.60 -48.78 40.58
C SER A 27 6.92 -47.85 41.63
N ILE A 28 5.59 -47.87 41.70
CA ILE A 28 4.82 -47.08 42.69
C ILE A 28 5.27 -47.41 44.12
N SER A 29 5.56 -48.68 44.42
CA SER A 29 6.07 -49.11 45.75
C SER A 29 7.39 -48.44 46.10
N ASN A 30 8.31 -48.34 45.14
CA ASN A 30 9.60 -47.66 45.34
C ASN A 30 9.42 -46.14 45.52
N GLN A 31 8.47 -45.51 44.74
CA GLN A 31 8.17 -44.09 44.94
C GLN A 31 7.59 -43.82 46.33
N LYS A 32 6.65 -44.65 46.80
CA LYS A 32 6.09 -44.53 48.15
C LYS A 32 7.19 -44.57 49.20
N ARG A 33 8.03 -45.58 49.20
CA ARG A 33 9.14 -45.72 50.14
C ARG A 33 10.05 -44.45 50.14
N ILE A 34 10.44 -43.99 48.97
CA ILE A 34 11.30 -42.78 48.86
C ILE A 34 10.63 -41.54 49.46
N LEU A 35 9.31 -41.36 49.24
CA LEU A 35 8.56 -40.22 49.73
C LEU A 35 8.31 -40.33 51.24
N GLU A 36 8.06 -41.54 51.77
CA GLU A 36 7.95 -41.81 53.19
C GLU A 36 9.27 -41.55 53.94
N ASP A 37 10.38 -42.14 53.44
CA ASP A 37 11.72 -41.92 54.00
C ASP A 37 12.07 -40.39 54.07
N TYR A 38 11.74 -39.67 53.02
CA TYR A 38 11.95 -38.22 53.01
C TYR A 38 11.06 -37.48 54.03
N ALA A 39 9.80 -37.86 54.12
CA ALA A 39 8.83 -37.27 55.02
C ALA A 39 9.25 -37.50 56.50
N GLU A 40 9.70 -38.70 56.86
CA GLU A 40 10.26 -39.00 58.19
C GLU A 40 11.50 -38.19 58.55
N GLN A 41 12.45 -38.13 57.62
CA GLN A 41 13.70 -37.36 57.80
C GLN A 41 13.47 -35.87 58.02
N HIS A 42 12.39 -35.33 57.44
CA HIS A 42 12.08 -33.90 57.54
C HIS A 42 10.95 -33.58 58.50
N GLY A 43 10.51 -34.55 59.31
CA GLY A 43 9.51 -34.34 60.37
C GLY A 43 8.09 -34.15 59.91
N PHE A 44 7.74 -34.58 58.69
CA PHE A 44 6.37 -34.58 58.22
C PHE A 44 5.61 -35.79 58.81
N THR A 45 4.59 -35.55 59.60
CA THR A 45 3.74 -36.59 60.21
C THR A 45 2.36 -36.65 59.63
N ASN A 46 1.68 -37.80 59.73
CA ASN A 46 0.31 -38.02 59.21
C ASN A 46 0.18 -37.79 57.70
N CYS A 47 1.14 -38.27 56.92
CA CYS A 47 1.14 -38.18 55.46
C CYS A 47 0.05 -39.05 54.84
N ILE A 48 -0.63 -38.55 53.80
CA ILE A 48 -1.63 -39.26 53.04
C ILE A 48 -1.14 -39.44 51.59
N HIS A 49 -1.25 -40.69 51.09
CA HIS A 49 -0.87 -41.06 49.72
C HIS A 49 -1.99 -40.83 48.73
N PHE A 50 -1.63 -40.23 47.59
CA PHE A 50 -2.47 -40.09 46.39
C PHE A 50 -1.73 -40.76 45.21
N THR A 51 -2.34 -41.81 44.68
CA THR A 51 -1.66 -42.68 43.71
C THR A 51 -2.47 -42.76 42.42
N ASP A 52 -1.79 -42.59 41.27
CA ASP A 52 -2.32 -42.84 39.95
C ASP A 52 -1.41 -43.83 39.20
N ASP A 53 -1.99 -44.99 38.85
CA ASP A 53 -1.26 -46.06 38.14
C ASP A 53 -1.78 -46.21 36.71
N GLY A 54 -0.87 -46.44 35.75
CA GLY A 54 -1.20 -46.65 34.35
C GLY A 54 -1.63 -45.38 33.57
N ILE A 55 -1.55 -44.15 34.16
CA ILE A 55 -2.05 -42.93 33.55
C ILE A 55 -0.89 -42.02 33.12
N SER A 56 -0.94 -41.53 31.85
CA SER A 56 0.08 -40.65 31.29
C SER A 56 0.19 -39.31 32.02
N GLY A 57 1.40 -38.76 32.13
CA GLY A 57 1.67 -37.45 32.71
C GLY A 57 1.16 -36.26 31.87
N THR A 58 0.70 -36.46 30.64
CA THR A 58 0.11 -35.45 29.77
C THR A 58 -1.36 -35.18 30.07
N GLN A 59 -2.03 -36.14 30.74
CA GLN A 59 -3.44 -35.99 31.16
C GLN A 59 -3.47 -35.59 32.63
N PHE A 60 -4.40 -34.69 32.99
CA PHE A 60 -4.61 -34.27 34.38
C PHE A 60 -5.97 -34.71 34.95
N ASP A 61 -6.77 -35.42 34.16
CA ASP A 61 -7.98 -36.08 34.60
C ASP A 61 -7.64 -37.45 35.24
N ARG A 62 -6.83 -37.38 36.30
CA ARG A 62 -6.33 -38.51 37.07
C ARG A 62 -7.02 -38.59 38.42
N PRO A 63 -7.66 -39.68 38.79
CA PRO A 63 -8.48 -39.76 40.02
C PRO A 63 -7.71 -39.38 41.29
N GLY A 64 -6.48 -39.88 41.45
CA GLY A 64 -5.62 -39.57 42.61
C GLY A 64 -5.20 -38.10 42.64
N PHE A 65 -4.79 -37.55 41.50
CA PHE A 65 -4.39 -36.17 41.35
C PHE A 65 -5.59 -35.22 41.62
N GLN A 66 -6.76 -35.49 41.05
CA GLN A 66 -7.96 -34.68 41.23
C GLN A 66 -8.45 -34.70 42.70
N LYS A 67 -8.35 -35.86 43.38
CA LYS A 67 -8.64 -35.94 44.81
C LYS A 67 -7.66 -35.09 45.62
N MET A 68 -6.36 -35.18 45.33
CA MET A 68 -5.35 -34.35 45.99
C MET A 68 -5.63 -32.84 45.78
N ILE A 69 -5.92 -32.41 44.55
CA ILE A 69 -6.26 -31.02 44.25
C ILE A 69 -7.56 -30.54 44.93
N ALA A 70 -8.55 -31.42 45.05
CA ALA A 70 -9.78 -31.12 45.80
C ALA A 70 -9.45 -30.89 47.29
N GLU A 71 -8.57 -31.67 47.89
CA GLU A 71 -8.10 -31.50 49.27
C GLU A 71 -7.29 -30.21 49.45
N VAL A 72 -6.44 -29.83 48.43
CA VAL A 72 -5.75 -28.55 48.40
C VAL A 72 -6.76 -27.40 48.39
N LYS A 73 -7.75 -27.44 47.51
CA LYS A 73 -8.81 -26.42 47.44
C LYS A 73 -9.67 -26.31 48.70
N ALA A 74 -9.73 -27.39 49.49
CA ALA A 74 -10.40 -27.43 50.79
C ALA A 74 -9.47 -26.97 51.95
N ASP A 75 -8.26 -26.46 51.65
CA ASP A 75 -7.24 -26.00 52.63
C ASP A 75 -6.81 -27.07 53.63
N ARG A 76 -6.85 -28.36 53.25
CA ARG A 76 -6.48 -29.50 54.13
C ARG A 76 -5.09 -30.01 53.92
N ILE A 77 -4.40 -29.66 52.84
CA ILE A 77 -3.01 -30.02 52.54
C ILE A 77 -2.05 -28.88 52.87
N SER A 78 -0.97 -29.22 53.62
CA SER A 78 0.09 -28.26 53.94
C SER A 78 1.24 -28.31 52.91
N VAL A 79 1.58 -29.52 52.45
CA VAL A 79 2.67 -29.73 51.48
C VAL A 79 2.34 -30.92 50.57
N VAL A 80 2.67 -30.77 49.29
CA VAL A 80 2.64 -31.87 48.32
C VAL A 80 4.09 -32.29 48.04
N ILE A 81 4.42 -33.59 48.27
CA ILE A 81 5.75 -34.16 48.06
C ILE A 81 5.69 -35.14 46.91
N ILE A 82 6.54 -34.97 45.92
CA ILE A 82 6.64 -35.81 44.73
C ILE A 82 8.10 -36.21 44.48
N LYS A 83 8.31 -37.31 43.78
CA LYS A 83 9.66 -37.75 43.42
C LYS A 83 10.34 -36.79 42.46
N ASP A 84 9.68 -36.41 41.38
CA ASP A 84 10.13 -35.48 40.37
C ASP A 84 8.93 -34.77 39.69
N MET A 85 9.17 -33.61 39.02
CA MET A 85 8.11 -32.82 38.39
C MET A 85 7.36 -33.59 37.27
N SER A 86 7.98 -34.62 36.67
CA SER A 86 7.30 -35.43 35.67
C SER A 86 6.14 -36.24 36.25
N ARG A 87 6.17 -36.54 37.58
CA ARG A 87 5.05 -37.17 38.30
C ARG A 87 3.90 -36.22 38.49
N PHE A 88 4.20 -34.93 38.74
CA PHE A 88 3.16 -33.88 38.80
C PHE A 88 2.48 -33.70 37.44
N GLY A 89 3.26 -33.55 36.37
CA GLY A 89 2.72 -33.46 34.99
C GLY A 89 3.79 -33.22 33.95
N ARG A 90 3.48 -33.61 32.69
CA ARG A 90 4.31 -33.37 31.50
C ARG A 90 3.76 -32.25 30.61
N ASP A 91 2.52 -31.85 30.82
CA ASP A 91 1.93 -30.66 30.17
C ASP A 91 2.22 -29.41 31.00
N TYR A 92 3.15 -28.62 30.51
CA TYR A 92 3.64 -27.41 31.20
C TYR A 92 2.57 -26.39 31.50
N LEU A 93 1.55 -26.26 30.63
CA LEU A 93 0.46 -25.30 30.82
C LEU A 93 -0.41 -25.71 32.02
N GLN A 94 -0.77 -26.96 32.07
CA GLN A 94 -1.56 -27.50 33.16
C GLN A 94 -0.79 -27.56 34.47
N VAL A 95 0.51 -27.93 34.43
CA VAL A 95 1.41 -27.82 35.57
C VAL A 95 1.40 -26.44 36.15
N GLY A 96 1.59 -25.38 35.33
CA GLY A 96 1.56 -24.00 35.77
C GLY A 96 0.22 -23.61 36.40
N THR A 97 -0.89 -24.07 35.84
CA THR A 97 -2.23 -23.79 36.37
C THR A 97 -2.41 -24.41 37.77
N TYR A 98 -2.01 -25.66 37.96
CA TYR A 98 -2.11 -26.32 39.25
C TYR A 98 -1.08 -25.81 40.28
N MET A 99 0.09 -25.37 39.84
CA MET A 99 1.05 -24.67 40.71
C MET A 99 0.43 -23.36 41.26
N GLU A 100 -0.30 -22.62 40.45
CA GLU A 100 -1.02 -21.41 40.89
C GLU A 100 -2.14 -21.76 41.87
N VAL A 101 -2.81 -22.92 41.70
CA VAL A 101 -3.79 -23.41 42.68
C VAL A 101 -3.10 -23.71 44.02
N LEU A 102 -1.95 -24.42 44.03
CA LEU A 102 -1.18 -24.68 45.24
C LEU A 102 -0.79 -23.37 45.95
N ARG A 103 -0.30 -22.39 45.19
CA ARG A 103 0.11 -21.08 45.72
C ARG A 103 -1.07 -20.31 46.34
N LYS A 104 -2.23 -20.30 45.69
CA LYS A 104 -3.45 -19.64 46.22
C LYS A 104 -3.93 -20.22 47.54
N HIS A 105 -3.67 -21.50 47.75
CA HIS A 105 -4.05 -22.22 48.98
C HIS A 105 -2.88 -22.38 49.95
N ASP A 106 -1.78 -21.61 49.75
CA ASP A 106 -0.58 -21.63 50.61
C ASP A 106 -0.07 -23.06 50.88
N THR A 107 -0.09 -23.88 49.83
CA THR A 107 0.36 -25.28 49.84
C THR A 107 1.76 -25.37 49.22
N ARG A 108 2.75 -25.87 50.02
CA ARG A 108 4.13 -26.06 49.57
C ARG A 108 4.23 -27.25 48.60
N LEU A 109 5.05 -27.14 47.56
CA LEU A 109 5.42 -28.27 46.68
C LEU A 109 6.91 -28.59 46.82
N ILE A 110 7.20 -29.88 46.99
CA ILE A 110 8.57 -30.40 47.03
C ILE A 110 8.71 -31.50 45.99
N ALA A 111 9.69 -31.36 45.06
CA ALA A 111 10.07 -32.41 44.12
C ALA A 111 11.54 -32.83 44.40
N LEU A 112 11.71 -34.07 44.86
CA LEU A 112 13.01 -34.53 45.43
C LEU A 112 14.16 -34.53 44.44
N ASN A 113 13.96 -35.15 43.29
CA ASN A 113 15.01 -35.28 42.28
C ASN A 113 15.32 -33.98 41.53
N ASP A 114 14.37 -33.10 41.46
CA ASP A 114 14.50 -31.83 40.73
C ASP A 114 14.95 -30.70 41.65
N SER A 115 15.19 -30.99 42.94
CA SER A 115 15.57 -30.00 43.97
C SER A 115 14.61 -28.83 44.08
N VAL A 116 13.34 -29.06 43.73
CA VAL A 116 12.28 -28.02 43.76
C VAL A 116 11.66 -27.96 45.13
N ASP A 117 11.64 -26.77 45.73
CA ASP A 117 10.98 -26.46 47.00
C ASP A 117 10.40 -25.03 46.98
N THR A 118 9.10 -24.93 46.90
CA THR A 118 8.44 -23.61 46.78
C THR A 118 8.58 -22.72 48.04
N LEU A 119 9.12 -23.28 49.13
CA LEU A 119 9.39 -22.49 50.35
C LEU A 119 10.77 -21.81 50.32
N LYS A 120 11.73 -22.37 49.56
CA LYS A 120 13.12 -21.90 49.56
C LYS A 120 13.38 -20.63 48.69
N GLY A 121 12.35 -20.16 48.05
CA GLY A 121 12.39 -18.91 47.27
C GLY A 121 11.90 -19.04 45.83
N ASP A 122 11.42 -17.94 45.30
CA ASP A 122 10.82 -17.84 43.93
C ASP A 122 11.88 -17.95 42.83
N ASP A 123 13.17 -17.97 43.11
CA ASP A 123 14.24 -17.81 42.12
C ASP A 123 14.43 -18.99 41.16
N GLU A 124 14.25 -20.21 41.60
CA GLU A 124 14.39 -21.38 40.73
C GLU A 124 13.23 -21.57 39.75
N PHE A 125 12.04 -21.11 40.12
CA PHE A 125 10.83 -21.18 39.27
C PHE A 125 10.57 -19.92 38.42
N THR A 126 11.20 -18.82 38.71
CA THR A 126 11.03 -17.57 37.98
C THR A 126 11.35 -17.70 36.48
N PRO A 127 12.43 -18.38 36.03
CA PRO A 127 12.67 -18.60 34.60
C PRO A 127 11.56 -19.41 33.93
N PHE A 128 11.06 -20.44 34.60
CA PHE A 128 9.99 -21.30 34.10
C PHE A 128 8.66 -20.52 33.98
N ARG A 129 8.29 -19.77 35.01
CA ARG A 129 7.12 -18.89 34.99
C ARG A 129 7.18 -17.85 33.86
N ASN A 130 8.36 -17.30 33.62
CA ASN A 130 8.57 -16.33 32.55
C ASN A 130 8.42 -16.99 31.17
N ILE A 131 8.96 -18.18 30.96
CA ILE A 131 8.79 -18.96 29.72
C ILE A 131 7.30 -19.28 29.50
N MET A 132 6.58 -19.72 30.54
CA MET A 132 5.16 -20.02 30.47
C MET A 132 4.33 -18.79 30.12
N ASN A 133 4.60 -17.66 30.76
CA ASN A 133 3.92 -16.41 30.48
C ASN A 133 4.18 -15.94 29.04
N GLU A 134 5.43 -16.04 28.56
CA GLU A 134 5.79 -15.71 27.18
C GLU A 134 5.07 -16.67 26.19
N TRP A 135 5.06 -17.97 26.48
CA TRP A 135 4.41 -18.95 25.63
C TRP A 135 2.88 -18.74 25.57
N TYR A 136 2.23 -18.54 26.73
CA TYR A 136 0.80 -18.24 26.80
C TYR A 136 0.44 -16.97 26.04
N ALA A 137 1.21 -15.90 26.23
CA ALA A 137 1.02 -14.66 25.49
C ALA A 137 1.20 -14.86 23.98
N ARG A 138 2.18 -15.69 23.55
CA ARG A 138 2.42 -16.05 22.15
C ARG A 138 1.26 -16.87 21.57
N ASP A 139 0.78 -17.89 22.28
CA ASP A 139 -0.32 -18.75 21.83
C ASP A 139 -1.63 -17.98 21.73
N THR A 140 -1.96 -17.18 22.75
CA THR A 140 -3.11 -16.28 22.73
C THR A 140 -3.02 -15.29 21.57
N SER A 141 -1.85 -14.69 21.35
CA SER A 141 -1.62 -13.80 20.21
C SER A 141 -1.81 -14.51 18.86
N LYS A 142 -1.37 -15.79 18.74
CA LYS A 142 -1.58 -16.59 17.52
C LYS A 142 -3.06 -16.88 17.27
N LYS A 143 -3.80 -17.27 18.29
CA LYS A 143 -5.26 -17.53 18.21
C LYS A 143 -6.04 -16.28 17.82
N ILE A 144 -5.75 -15.14 18.45
CA ILE A 144 -6.36 -13.85 18.10
C ILE A 144 -6.05 -13.49 16.65
N ARG A 145 -4.79 -13.60 16.20
CA ARG A 145 -4.41 -13.30 14.81
C ARG A 145 -5.13 -14.20 13.82
N SER A 146 -5.24 -15.50 14.09
CA SER A 146 -5.98 -16.45 13.23
C SER A 146 -7.45 -16.05 13.10
N ALA A 147 -8.11 -15.70 14.21
CA ALA A 147 -9.49 -15.23 14.19
C ALA A 147 -9.67 -13.92 13.41
N PHE A 148 -8.73 -12.97 13.57
CA PHE A 148 -8.74 -11.72 12.78
C PHE A 148 -8.45 -12.00 11.31
N GLN A 149 -7.53 -12.91 11.00
CA GLN A 149 -7.22 -13.30 9.62
C GLN A 149 -8.43 -13.90 8.92
N ALA A 150 -9.14 -14.81 9.57
CA ALA A 150 -10.37 -15.40 9.03
C ALA A 150 -11.44 -14.33 8.76
N LYS A 151 -11.65 -13.39 9.69
CA LYS A 151 -12.60 -12.28 9.49
C LYS A 151 -12.17 -11.36 8.35
N ASN A 152 -10.88 -11.04 8.27
CA ASN A 152 -10.35 -10.16 7.24
C ASN A 152 -10.45 -10.78 5.83
N LEU A 153 -10.20 -12.10 5.70
CA LEU A 153 -10.38 -12.82 4.44
C LEU A 153 -11.87 -12.93 4.05
N ALA A 154 -12.78 -12.96 5.02
CA ALA A 154 -14.23 -12.92 4.80
C ALA A 154 -14.78 -11.51 4.46
N GLY A 155 -13.92 -10.51 4.22
CA GLY A 155 -14.33 -9.14 3.87
C GLY A 155 -14.87 -8.30 5.01
N LYS A 156 -14.81 -8.77 6.26
CA LYS A 156 -15.31 -8.04 7.41
C LYS A 156 -14.32 -6.96 7.86
N HIS A 157 -14.86 -5.81 8.26
CA HIS A 157 -14.05 -4.72 8.83
C HIS A 157 -13.72 -5.03 10.29
N THR A 158 -12.44 -5.24 10.56
CA THR A 158 -11.96 -5.55 11.93
C THR A 158 -11.31 -4.35 12.62
N SER A 159 -11.19 -3.20 11.92
CA SER A 159 -10.62 -1.98 12.48
C SER A 159 -11.52 -1.34 13.55
N SER A 160 -10.92 -0.83 14.61
CA SER A 160 -11.61 -0.01 15.61
C SER A 160 -12.04 1.36 15.07
N SER A 161 -11.25 1.93 14.15
CA SER A 161 -11.52 3.20 13.49
C SER A 161 -12.09 3.01 12.08
N VAL A 162 -12.96 3.92 11.68
CA VAL A 162 -13.60 3.97 10.37
C VAL A 162 -12.93 5.08 9.55
N PRO A 163 -12.78 4.97 8.21
CA PRO A 163 -12.37 6.09 7.37
C PRO A 163 -13.38 7.24 7.48
N TYR A 164 -12.88 8.48 7.41
CA TYR A 164 -13.74 9.66 7.39
C TYR A 164 -14.72 9.61 6.21
N GLY A 165 -16.00 9.80 6.44
CA GLY A 165 -17.07 9.62 5.45
C GLY A 165 -17.87 8.32 5.61
N TYR A 166 -17.42 7.42 6.49
CA TYR A 166 -18.17 6.22 6.87
C TYR A 166 -18.41 6.15 8.37
N LEU A 167 -19.48 5.46 8.76
CA LEU A 167 -19.83 5.08 10.14
C LEU A 167 -19.95 3.56 10.25
N LYS A 168 -19.87 3.02 11.46
CA LYS A 168 -20.20 1.62 11.70
C LYS A 168 -21.71 1.45 11.72
N SER A 169 -22.20 0.40 11.06
CA SER A 169 -23.60 0.04 11.11
C SER A 169 -24.03 -0.27 12.57
N GLU A 170 -25.22 0.16 12.94
CA GLU A 170 -25.82 -0.19 14.24
C GLU A 170 -26.16 -1.68 14.34
N GLN A 171 -26.49 -2.32 13.21
CA GLN A 171 -26.87 -3.74 13.14
C GLN A 171 -25.65 -4.67 13.14
N ASP A 172 -24.59 -4.34 12.39
CA ASP A 172 -23.34 -5.11 12.37
C ASP A 172 -22.12 -4.16 12.41
N LYS A 173 -21.41 -4.17 13.53
CA LYS A 173 -20.20 -3.35 13.74
C LYS A 173 -19.06 -3.65 12.75
N ASN A 174 -19.15 -4.75 12.01
CA ASN A 174 -18.18 -5.09 10.96
C ASN A 174 -18.59 -4.58 9.57
N GLN A 175 -19.72 -3.90 9.45
CA GLN A 175 -20.17 -3.23 8.23
C GLN A 175 -20.08 -1.71 8.38
N TRP A 176 -19.76 -1.02 7.28
CA TRP A 176 -19.71 0.43 7.22
C TRP A 176 -20.89 0.95 6.39
N VAL A 177 -21.43 2.07 6.85
CA VAL A 177 -22.50 2.83 6.16
C VAL A 177 -21.99 4.23 5.87
N ILE A 178 -22.53 4.87 4.84
CA ILE A 178 -22.17 6.23 4.47
C ILE A 178 -22.57 7.20 5.58
N ASP A 179 -21.65 8.09 5.94
CA ASP A 179 -21.91 9.20 6.87
C ASP A 179 -22.51 10.39 6.10
N PRO A 180 -23.75 10.78 6.35
CA PRO A 180 -24.39 11.86 5.61
C PRO A 180 -23.74 13.24 5.81
N VAL A 181 -22.95 13.42 6.87
CA VAL A 181 -22.25 14.67 7.17
C VAL A 181 -20.84 14.70 6.56
N ALA A 182 -20.09 13.62 6.74
CA ALA A 182 -18.69 13.59 6.33
C ALA A 182 -18.48 13.14 4.86
N ALA A 183 -19.36 12.31 4.29
CA ALA A 183 -19.24 11.86 2.91
C ALA A 183 -19.30 12.99 1.87
N PRO A 184 -20.17 14.01 1.98
CA PRO A 184 -20.16 15.15 1.06
C PRO A 184 -18.84 15.92 1.08
N ILE A 185 -18.15 15.97 2.23
CA ILE A 185 -16.83 16.62 2.34
C ILE A 185 -15.77 15.79 1.58
N VAL A 186 -15.82 14.46 1.68
CA VAL A 186 -14.94 13.57 0.89
C VAL A 186 -15.18 13.78 -0.60
N GLN A 187 -16.43 13.76 -1.07
CA GLN A 187 -16.78 14.03 -2.48
C GLN A 187 -16.28 15.40 -2.94
N ARG A 188 -16.40 16.42 -2.08
CA ARG A 188 -15.89 17.76 -2.37
C ARG A 188 -14.36 17.79 -2.50
N ILE A 189 -13.62 17.06 -1.69
CA ILE A 189 -12.16 16.94 -1.79
C ILE A 189 -11.76 16.35 -3.15
N TYR A 190 -12.44 15.30 -3.60
CA TYR A 190 -12.23 14.71 -4.92
C TYR A 190 -12.54 15.69 -6.04
N ARG A 191 -13.68 16.40 -5.97
CA ARG A 191 -14.06 17.44 -6.94
C ARG A 191 -13.03 18.56 -7.03
N MET A 192 -12.57 19.10 -5.90
CA MET A 192 -11.53 20.14 -5.87
C MET A 192 -10.20 19.63 -6.49
N THR A 193 -9.90 18.34 -6.36
CA THR A 193 -8.71 17.75 -7.02
C THR A 193 -8.92 17.69 -8.54
N MET A 194 -10.12 17.33 -9.01
CA MET A 194 -10.49 17.38 -10.44
C MET A 194 -10.41 18.80 -11.01
N GLU A 195 -10.73 19.81 -10.21
CA GLU A 195 -10.56 21.24 -10.54
C GLU A 195 -9.07 21.67 -10.60
N GLY A 196 -8.13 20.78 -10.30
CA GLY A 196 -6.68 21.05 -10.34
C GLY A 196 -6.12 21.64 -9.06
N LYS A 197 -6.88 21.68 -7.96
CA LYS A 197 -6.36 22.14 -6.66
C LYS A 197 -5.48 21.07 -6.02
N GLY A 198 -4.30 21.47 -5.57
CA GLY A 198 -3.37 20.57 -4.85
C GLY A 198 -3.81 20.31 -3.41
N PRO A 199 -3.30 19.22 -2.77
CA PRO A 199 -3.68 18.86 -1.39
C PRO A 199 -3.47 19.97 -0.36
N TYR A 200 -2.46 20.82 -0.54
CA TYR A 200 -2.21 21.97 0.34
C TYR A 200 -3.28 23.04 0.19
N GLN A 201 -3.68 23.37 -1.05
CA GLN A 201 -4.73 24.34 -1.33
C GLN A 201 -6.09 23.87 -0.80
N ILE A 202 -6.40 22.59 -0.99
CA ILE A 202 -7.64 21.98 -0.47
C ILE A 202 -7.64 22.06 1.07
N ALA A 203 -6.55 21.70 1.72
CA ALA A 203 -6.42 21.81 3.17
C ALA A 203 -6.61 23.25 3.67
N ALA A 204 -6.02 24.24 2.96
CA ALA A 204 -6.18 25.66 3.29
C ALA A 204 -7.64 26.13 3.16
N ILE A 205 -8.34 25.73 2.09
CA ILE A 205 -9.75 26.06 1.86
C ILE A 205 -10.63 25.49 2.97
N LEU A 206 -10.49 24.18 3.27
CA LEU A 206 -11.29 23.53 4.32
C LEU A 206 -11.01 24.11 5.71
N SER A 207 -9.76 24.51 5.97
CA SER A 207 -9.39 25.19 7.23
C SER A 207 -10.00 26.60 7.32
N ALA A 208 -9.98 27.37 6.23
CA ALA A 208 -10.57 28.71 6.18
C ALA A 208 -12.10 28.69 6.37
N GLU A 209 -12.76 27.65 5.89
CA GLU A 209 -14.20 27.42 6.06
C GLU A 209 -14.57 26.80 7.44
N HIS A 210 -13.60 26.59 8.32
CA HIS A 210 -13.80 26.01 9.65
C HIS A 210 -14.49 24.63 9.60
N ILE A 211 -14.15 23.80 8.60
CA ILE A 211 -14.63 22.42 8.53
C ILE A 211 -13.79 21.57 9.50
N GLU A 212 -14.48 20.78 10.33
CA GLU A 212 -13.82 19.93 11.33
C GLU A 212 -12.91 18.89 10.68
N ILE A 213 -11.70 18.72 11.23
CA ILE A 213 -10.79 17.69 10.78
C ILE A 213 -11.32 16.29 11.15
N PRO A 214 -10.99 15.22 10.40
CA PRO A 214 -11.46 13.86 10.66
C PRO A 214 -11.21 13.38 12.10
N ALA A 215 -10.07 13.73 12.68
CA ALA A 215 -9.72 13.36 14.05
C ALA A 215 -10.68 13.96 15.10
N TYR A 216 -11.01 15.24 14.96
CA TYR A 216 -11.92 15.93 15.88
C TYR A 216 -13.37 15.46 15.70
N TYR A 217 -13.79 15.29 14.45
CA TYR A 217 -15.10 14.75 14.12
C TYR A 217 -15.30 13.34 14.73
N HIS A 218 -14.33 12.44 14.56
CA HIS A 218 -14.38 11.11 15.18
C HIS A 218 -14.33 11.16 16.71
N GLN A 219 -13.62 12.14 17.30
CA GLN A 219 -13.59 12.34 18.74
C GLN A 219 -14.99 12.68 19.29
N LYS A 220 -15.70 13.60 18.64
CA LYS A 220 -17.08 13.96 19.01
C LYS A 220 -18.03 12.77 18.95
N LEU A 221 -17.86 11.89 17.95
CA LEU A 221 -18.66 10.68 17.79
C LEU A 221 -18.23 9.52 18.72
N GLY A 222 -17.17 9.68 19.50
CA GLY A 222 -16.65 8.61 20.33
C GLY A 222 -16.06 7.44 19.53
N ILE A 223 -15.51 7.69 18.33
CA ILE A 223 -15.02 6.65 17.42
C ILE A 223 -13.49 6.50 17.52
N GLY A 224 -13.04 5.26 17.72
CA GLY A 224 -11.65 4.86 17.57
C GLY A 224 -10.68 5.43 18.61
N LEU A 225 -9.41 5.55 18.24
CA LEU A 225 -8.30 5.95 19.12
C LEU A 225 -8.23 7.45 19.40
N TRP A 226 -9.09 8.26 18.77
CA TRP A 226 -9.06 9.72 18.89
C TRP A 226 -9.68 10.22 20.19
N GLN A 227 -10.48 9.40 20.87
CA GLN A 227 -11.20 9.76 22.10
C GLN A 227 -10.30 10.31 23.21
N THR A 228 -9.09 9.79 23.34
CA THR A 228 -8.14 10.12 24.42
C THR A 228 -7.07 11.13 24.01
N ARG A 229 -7.05 11.59 22.74
CA ARG A 229 -6.03 12.52 22.26
C ARG A 229 -6.50 13.97 22.38
N GLU A 230 -5.65 14.83 22.90
CA GLU A 230 -5.84 16.27 22.87
C GLU A 230 -5.67 16.80 21.45
N ILE A 231 -6.71 17.44 20.89
CA ILE A 231 -6.69 18.07 19.58
C ILE A 231 -6.65 19.58 19.78
N ARG A 232 -5.49 20.19 19.49
CA ARG A 232 -5.27 21.63 19.70
C ARG A 232 -6.04 22.50 18.70
N ASP A 233 -6.04 22.08 17.41
CA ASP A 233 -6.61 22.86 16.32
C ASP A 233 -7.66 22.01 15.56
N PRO A 234 -8.95 22.08 15.95
CA PRO A 234 -10.02 21.25 15.37
C PRO A 234 -10.28 21.47 13.87
N TYR A 235 -9.88 22.62 13.33
CA TYR A 235 -10.18 23.07 11.96
C TYR A 235 -8.95 23.12 11.07
N LYS A 236 -7.77 22.80 11.58
CA LYS A 236 -6.51 22.86 10.83
C LYS A 236 -6.27 21.58 10.03
N TRP A 237 -6.72 21.57 8.80
CA TRP A 237 -6.47 20.46 7.88
C TRP A 237 -4.99 20.37 7.49
N GLY A 238 -4.47 19.15 7.48
CA GLY A 238 -3.14 18.86 6.94
C GLY A 238 -3.20 18.33 5.51
N SER A 239 -2.25 18.73 4.67
CA SER A 239 -2.15 18.18 3.30
C SER A 239 -1.96 16.65 3.28
N SER A 240 -1.32 16.08 4.30
CA SER A 240 -1.19 14.62 4.46
C SER A 240 -2.54 13.93 4.67
N THR A 241 -3.45 14.56 5.40
CA THR A 241 -4.82 14.04 5.60
C THR A 241 -5.58 14.01 4.28
N ILE A 242 -5.47 15.08 3.48
CA ILE A 242 -6.07 15.14 2.13
C ILE A 242 -5.48 14.04 1.24
N VAL A 243 -4.15 13.88 1.22
CA VAL A 243 -3.49 12.80 0.46
C VAL A 243 -3.99 11.42 0.90
N HIS A 244 -4.16 11.21 2.19
CA HIS A 244 -4.65 9.94 2.74
C HIS A 244 -6.10 9.63 2.30
N ILE A 245 -6.96 10.67 2.25
CA ILE A 245 -8.32 10.55 1.72
C ILE A 245 -8.27 10.20 0.22
N LEU A 246 -7.50 10.94 -0.57
CA LEU A 246 -7.44 10.76 -2.03
C LEU A 246 -6.82 9.41 -2.47
N THR A 247 -6.02 8.75 -1.63
CA THR A 247 -5.35 7.47 -1.97
C THR A 247 -6.00 6.23 -1.36
N ASN A 248 -7.07 6.39 -0.59
CA ASN A 248 -7.66 5.28 0.12
C ASN A 248 -8.71 4.54 -0.73
N PRO A 249 -8.45 3.28 -1.17
CA PRO A 249 -9.41 2.52 -1.99
C PRO A 249 -10.73 2.18 -1.27
N CYS A 250 -10.80 2.38 0.04
CA CYS A 250 -12.05 2.15 0.78
C CYS A 250 -13.22 3.03 0.29
N TYR A 251 -12.92 4.19 -0.33
CA TYR A 251 -13.96 5.09 -0.88
C TYR A 251 -14.64 4.55 -2.13
N LEU A 252 -14.04 3.54 -2.78
CA LEU A 252 -14.63 2.78 -3.88
C LEU A 252 -15.60 1.68 -3.39
N GLY A 253 -15.86 1.59 -2.09
CA GLY A 253 -16.67 0.53 -1.53
C GLY A 253 -15.90 -0.77 -1.22
N HIS A 254 -14.58 -0.73 -1.22
CA HIS A 254 -13.72 -1.89 -1.00
C HIS A 254 -13.24 -1.98 0.45
N THR A 255 -13.11 -3.21 0.96
CA THR A 255 -12.42 -3.47 2.22
C THR A 255 -10.94 -3.69 1.94
N CYS A 256 -10.09 -2.89 2.57
CA CYS A 256 -8.63 -3.00 2.45
C CYS A 256 -8.03 -3.48 3.78
N ASN A 257 -7.64 -4.74 3.83
CA ASN A 257 -7.10 -5.40 4.99
C ASN A 257 -5.59 -5.64 4.89
N PHE A 258 -4.95 -6.03 5.99
CA PHE A 258 -3.51 -6.32 6.10
C PHE A 258 -2.57 -5.16 5.72
N LYS A 259 -3.02 -3.92 5.93
CA LYS A 259 -2.23 -2.70 5.71
C LYS A 259 -1.00 -2.59 6.62
N THR A 260 -1.01 -3.31 7.74
CA THR A 260 0.09 -3.28 8.71
C THR A 260 0.44 -4.69 9.17
N ARG A 261 1.72 -4.93 9.47
CA ARG A 261 2.23 -6.17 10.06
C ARG A 261 2.93 -5.84 11.38
N LYS A 262 2.69 -6.69 12.40
CA LYS A 262 3.37 -6.59 13.71
C LYS A 262 3.76 -7.98 14.18
N HIS A 263 5.04 -8.22 14.45
CA HIS A 263 5.51 -9.44 15.11
C HIS A 263 5.21 -9.38 16.61
N PHE A 264 5.22 -10.53 17.26
CA PHE A 264 4.88 -10.64 18.68
C PHE A 264 5.76 -9.76 19.60
N LYS A 265 7.05 -9.63 19.28
CA LYS A 265 8.01 -8.83 20.05
C LYS A 265 8.16 -7.37 19.61
N ASP A 266 7.53 -6.98 18.50
CA ASP A 266 7.65 -5.60 18.00
C ASP A 266 6.89 -4.62 18.88
N LYS A 267 7.52 -3.50 19.20
CA LYS A 267 6.85 -2.41 19.91
C LYS A 267 5.84 -1.68 19.02
N LYS A 268 6.12 -1.55 17.71
CA LYS A 268 5.31 -0.83 16.72
C LYS A 268 4.89 -1.75 15.58
N SER A 269 3.76 -1.44 14.94
CA SER A 269 3.37 -2.04 13.67
C SER A 269 4.08 -1.35 12.52
N HIS A 270 4.41 -2.10 11.48
CA HIS A 270 5.03 -1.62 10.23
C HIS A 270 3.97 -1.62 9.13
N TYR A 271 3.96 -0.56 8.32
CA TYR A 271 3.13 -0.51 7.12
C TYR A 271 3.69 -1.47 6.08
N VAL A 272 2.77 -2.06 5.34
CA VAL A 272 3.05 -2.97 4.22
C VAL A 272 2.74 -2.22 2.93
N ASP A 273 3.49 -2.48 1.86
CA ASP A 273 3.27 -1.86 0.55
C ASP A 273 1.87 -2.19 0.02
N GLN A 274 1.30 -1.28 -0.78
CA GLN A 274 -0.11 -1.38 -1.23
C GLN A 274 -0.39 -2.63 -2.06
N ASP A 275 0.57 -3.11 -2.81
CA ASP A 275 0.54 -4.34 -3.62
C ASP A 275 0.39 -5.62 -2.79
N GLN A 276 0.72 -5.56 -1.48
CA GLN A 276 0.54 -6.68 -0.55
C GLN A 276 -0.75 -6.57 0.28
N TRP A 277 -1.56 -5.52 0.07
CA TRP A 277 -2.84 -5.42 0.75
C TRP A 277 -3.84 -6.42 0.17
N THR A 278 -4.68 -6.98 1.02
CA THR A 278 -5.83 -7.74 0.55
C THR A 278 -7.00 -6.79 0.38
N ILE A 279 -7.39 -6.58 -0.87
CA ILE A 279 -8.53 -5.74 -1.25
C ILE A 279 -9.68 -6.68 -1.61
N ILE A 280 -10.82 -6.50 -0.96
CA ILE A 280 -12.05 -7.23 -1.24
C ILE A 280 -13.05 -6.20 -1.76
N GLU A 281 -13.49 -6.41 -2.98
CA GLU A 281 -14.30 -5.44 -3.71
C GLU A 281 -15.77 -5.46 -3.27
N ASN A 282 -16.44 -4.30 -3.40
CA ASN A 282 -17.90 -4.14 -3.25
C ASN A 282 -18.46 -4.66 -1.92
N THR A 283 -17.75 -4.42 -0.82
CA THR A 283 -18.19 -4.82 0.52
C THR A 283 -19.08 -3.80 1.21
N GLN A 284 -19.09 -2.57 0.72
CA GLN A 284 -19.89 -1.45 1.22
C GLN A 284 -20.30 -0.50 0.09
N GLU A 285 -21.22 0.41 0.37
CA GLU A 285 -21.64 1.43 -0.58
C GLU A 285 -20.48 2.41 -0.87
N PRO A 286 -20.14 2.67 -2.16
CA PRO A 286 -19.06 3.57 -2.52
C PRO A 286 -19.46 5.03 -2.31
N ILE A 287 -18.54 5.86 -1.77
CA ILE A 287 -18.69 7.32 -1.71
C ILE A 287 -18.23 7.97 -3.02
N ILE A 288 -17.25 7.36 -3.68
CA ILE A 288 -16.63 7.83 -4.93
C ILE A 288 -16.72 6.69 -5.94
N ASP A 289 -17.09 7.04 -7.17
CA ASP A 289 -17.06 6.08 -8.29
C ASP A 289 -15.62 5.81 -8.76
N GLN A 290 -15.44 4.67 -9.44
CA GLN A 290 -14.12 4.21 -9.91
C GLN A 290 -13.48 5.23 -10.86
N GLU A 291 -14.27 5.84 -11.73
CA GLU A 291 -13.78 6.79 -12.72
C GLU A 291 -13.22 8.06 -12.08
N THR A 292 -13.95 8.65 -11.13
CA THR A 292 -13.49 9.82 -10.38
C THR A 292 -12.22 9.49 -9.59
N TYR A 293 -12.15 8.31 -9.00
CA TYR A 293 -10.96 7.87 -8.27
C TYR A 293 -9.75 7.77 -9.20
N ASP A 294 -9.87 7.08 -10.33
CA ASP A 294 -8.78 6.86 -11.30
C ASP A 294 -8.30 8.17 -11.91
N ASN A 295 -9.22 9.06 -12.27
CA ASN A 295 -8.90 10.41 -12.74
C ASN A 295 -8.10 11.19 -11.70
N VAL A 296 -8.49 11.14 -10.45
CA VAL A 296 -7.77 11.80 -9.34
C VAL A 296 -6.38 11.18 -9.15
N GLN A 297 -6.22 9.85 -9.19
CA GLN A 297 -4.89 9.24 -9.12
C GLN A 297 -3.99 9.68 -10.27
N ARG A 298 -4.52 9.73 -11.50
CA ARG A 298 -3.81 10.20 -12.69
C ARG A 298 -3.37 11.66 -12.55
N ILE A 299 -4.28 12.56 -12.14
CA ILE A 299 -3.96 13.97 -11.90
C ILE A 299 -2.82 14.09 -10.88
N ARG A 300 -2.91 13.37 -9.77
CA ARG A 300 -1.90 13.40 -8.71
C ARG A 300 -0.54 12.86 -9.13
N ALA A 301 -0.50 11.86 -10.00
CA ALA A 301 0.76 11.34 -10.55
C ALA A 301 1.47 12.35 -11.45
N GLY A 302 0.72 13.24 -12.12
CA GLY A 302 1.21 14.25 -13.06
C GLY A 302 1.55 15.60 -12.45
N VAL A 303 1.03 15.94 -11.27
CA VAL A 303 1.15 17.29 -10.69
C VAL A 303 2.50 17.50 -10.00
N ARG A 304 3.24 18.52 -10.41
CA ARG A 304 4.41 19.04 -9.70
C ARG A 304 4.03 20.23 -8.81
N ARG A 305 4.83 20.43 -7.75
CA ARG A 305 4.71 21.62 -6.91
C ARG A 305 5.02 22.86 -7.74
N TYR A 306 4.09 23.83 -7.72
CA TYR A 306 4.35 25.17 -8.20
C TYR A 306 4.95 26.00 -7.05
N PRO A 307 5.96 26.83 -7.31
CA PRO A 307 6.44 27.80 -6.34
C PRO A 307 5.32 28.77 -5.93
N ASP A 308 5.34 29.22 -4.69
CA ASP A 308 4.38 30.22 -4.21
C ASP A 308 4.48 31.49 -5.06
N GLY A 309 3.32 32.05 -5.42
CA GLY A 309 3.23 33.24 -6.29
C GLY A 309 3.22 32.97 -7.80
N TRP A 310 3.34 31.69 -8.24
CA TRP A 310 3.31 31.33 -9.67
C TRP A 310 1.90 31.08 -10.23
N GLY A 311 0.86 31.35 -9.45
CA GLY A 311 -0.53 31.20 -9.83
C GLY A 311 -1.03 29.76 -9.83
N GLU A 312 -2.21 29.56 -10.40
CA GLU A 312 -2.84 28.23 -10.49
C GLU A 312 -2.18 27.31 -11.51
N ALA A 313 -2.36 26.00 -11.33
CA ALA A 313 -1.92 25.01 -12.31
C ALA A 313 -2.64 25.24 -13.64
N HIS A 314 -1.91 25.12 -14.77
CA HIS A 314 -2.54 25.21 -16.08
C HIS A 314 -3.46 24.00 -16.32
N PRO A 315 -4.66 24.15 -16.90
CA PRO A 315 -5.60 23.05 -17.15
C PRO A 315 -5.02 21.84 -17.89
N LEU A 316 -4.06 22.06 -18.79
CA LEU A 316 -3.32 20.99 -19.49
C LEU A 316 -2.18 20.37 -18.68
N GLY A 317 -1.95 20.82 -17.44
CA GLY A 317 -0.89 20.28 -16.58
C GLY A 317 -1.12 18.81 -16.26
N GLY A 318 -0.14 17.96 -16.59
CA GLY A 318 -0.25 16.51 -16.39
C GLY A 318 -0.88 15.72 -17.53
N LEU A 319 -1.44 16.39 -18.55
CA LEU A 319 -2.05 15.74 -19.72
C LEU A 319 -1.07 15.58 -20.90
N LEU A 320 -0.03 16.42 -21.01
CA LEU A 320 0.90 16.43 -22.14
C LEU A 320 2.13 15.55 -21.89
N TYR A 321 2.45 14.75 -22.89
CA TYR A 321 3.59 13.83 -22.91
C TYR A 321 4.36 13.96 -24.22
N CYS A 322 5.66 13.71 -24.17
CA CYS A 322 6.50 13.63 -25.36
C CYS A 322 6.28 12.30 -26.07
N ALA A 323 5.97 12.31 -27.37
CA ALA A 323 5.74 11.10 -28.14
C ALA A 323 6.99 10.21 -28.24
N ASP A 324 8.19 10.81 -28.34
CA ASP A 324 9.44 10.06 -28.54
C ASP A 324 9.95 9.38 -27.27
N CYS A 325 9.88 10.06 -26.11
CA CYS A 325 10.47 9.53 -24.88
C CYS A 325 9.46 9.20 -23.78
N GLY A 326 8.17 9.41 -24.00
CA GLY A 326 7.10 9.17 -23.04
C GLY A 326 7.14 10.04 -21.77
N SER A 327 8.09 10.99 -21.69
CA SER A 327 8.21 11.83 -20.49
C SER A 327 7.14 12.92 -20.46
N PRO A 328 6.63 13.30 -19.27
CA PRO A 328 5.68 14.40 -19.16
C PRO A 328 6.31 15.71 -19.61
N MET A 329 5.50 16.60 -20.16
CA MET A 329 5.92 17.92 -20.58
C MET A 329 5.68 18.95 -19.48
N TYR A 330 6.61 19.89 -19.33
CA TYR A 330 6.57 20.91 -18.28
C TYR A 330 6.21 22.28 -18.83
N VAL A 331 5.50 23.01 -17.99
CA VAL A 331 5.09 24.38 -18.22
C VAL A 331 6.28 25.32 -18.18
N ASN A 332 6.49 26.10 -19.24
CA ASN A 332 7.39 27.25 -19.25
C ASN A 332 6.57 28.53 -19.13
N ARG A 333 6.84 29.32 -18.10
CA ARG A 333 6.16 30.58 -17.82
C ARG A 333 7.03 31.76 -18.22
N THR A 334 6.41 32.82 -18.70
CA THR A 334 7.02 34.11 -19.05
C THR A 334 6.42 35.23 -18.21
N GLY A 335 7.01 36.42 -18.22
CA GLY A 335 6.48 37.58 -17.49
C GLY A 335 6.43 37.36 -15.98
N ASN A 336 7.56 37.01 -15.35
CA ASN A 336 7.67 36.73 -13.91
C ASN A 336 6.71 35.62 -13.42
N GLY A 337 6.51 34.61 -14.25
CA GLY A 337 5.68 33.45 -13.91
C GLY A 337 4.17 33.62 -14.16
N LYS A 338 3.73 34.79 -14.63
CA LYS A 338 2.28 35.12 -14.80
C LYS A 338 1.66 34.47 -16.03
N ARG A 339 2.42 34.24 -17.12
CA ARG A 339 1.89 33.68 -18.37
C ARG A 339 2.54 32.36 -18.72
N VAL A 340 1.73 31.35 -19.01
CA VAL A 340 2.19 30.08 -19.58
C VAL A 340 2.31 30.24 -21.09
N ALA A 341 3.52 30.15 -21.62
CA ALA A 341 3.77 30.35 -23.05
C ALA A 341 3.81 29.02 -23.82
N ASN A 342 4.44 28.01 -23.25
CA ASN A 342 4.59 26.72 -23.90
C ASN A 342 4.86 25.60 -22.89
N PHE A 343 4.68 24.38 -23.34
CA PHE A 343 5.16 23.17 -22.66
C PHE A 343 6.43 22.66 -23.32
N SER A 344 7.34 22.08 -22.55
CA SER A 344 8.56 21.45 -23.03
C SER A 344 8.80 20.08 -22.42
N CYS A 345 9.44 19.19 -23.19
CA CYS A 345 9.77 17.84 -22.77
C CYS A 345 10.70 17.84 -21.54
N SER A 346 10.30 17.15 -20.49
CA SER A 346 11.10 17.02 -19.28
C SER A 346 12.29 16.05 -19.44
N GLY A 347 12.18 15.12 -20.37
CA GLY A 347 13.25 14.16 -20.67
C GLY A 347 14.48 14.80 -21.30
N TYR A 348 14.29 15.86 -22.10
CA TYR A 348 15.40 16.60 -22.73
C TYR A 348 16.22 17.40 -21.71
N GLY A 349 15.55 17.99 -20.71
CA GLY A 349 16.21 18.83 -19.71
C GLY A 349 16.96 18.08 -18.60
N LYS A 350 16.98 16.73 -18.61
CA LYS A 350 17.72 15.94 -17.62
C LYS A 350 19.22 15.95 -17.92
N ILE A 351 20.04 15.87 -16.89
CA ILE A 351 21.50 15.90 -17.00
C ILE A 351 22.05 14.47 -17.16
N PRO A 352 22.87 14.20 -18.17
CA PRO A 352 23.28 15.13 -19.21
C PRO A 352 22.14 15.47 -20.18
N VAL A 353 22.10 16.73 -20.65
CA VAL A 353 21.02 17.22 -21.54
C VAL A 353 20.97 16.34 -22.81
N GLY A 354 19.77 15.90 -23.16
CA GLY A 354 19.56 15.01 -24.31
C GLY A 354 19.76 13.52 -24.02
N SER A 355 20.03 13.11 -22.77
CA SER A 355 20.27 11.69 -22.43
C SER A 355 19.02 10.82 -22.56
N LYS A 356 17.85 11.36 -22.29
CA LYS A 356 16.56 10.62 -22.34
C LYS A 356 15.75 10.96 -23.59
N CYS A 357 15.90 12.15 -24.13
CA CYS A 357 15.21 12.61 -25.33
C CYS A 357 16.19 13.34 -26.25
N SER A 358 16.22 12.99 -27.52
CA SER A 358 17.17 13.52 -28.50
C SER A 358 16.93 15.00 -28.85
N SER A 359 15.69 15.47 -28.68
CA SER A 359 15.31 16.84 -29.01
C SER A 359 14.44 17.49 -27.95
N GLY A 360 14.48 18.84 -27.92
CA GLY A 360 13.69 19.65 -26.98
C GLY A 360 12.29 19.91 -27.52
N HIS A 361 11.40 18.91 -27.45
CA HIS A 361 10.01 19.09 -27.84
C HIS A 361 9.35 20.25 -27.11
N ARG A 362 8.78 21.16 -27.88
CA ARG A 362 8.00 22.31 -27.34
C ARG A 362 6.71 22.48 -28.11
N VAL A 363 5.63 22.78 -27.41
CA VAL A 363 4.34 23.09 -28.02
C VAL A 363 3.75 24.37 -27.42
N ASN A 364 3.13 25.21 -28.25
CA ASN A 364 2.44 26.41 -27.81
C ASN A 364 1.13 26.01 -27.11
N VAL A 365 0.88 26.63 -25.96
CA VAL A 365 -0.33 26.39 -25.18
C VAL A 365 -1.60 26.76 -25.96
N ASP A 366 -1.60 27.95 -26.58
CA ASP A 366 -2.77 28.48 -27.29
C ASP A 366 -3.14 27.57 -28.48
N SER A 367 -2.14 27.05 -29.20
CA SER A 367 -2.36 26.12 -30.33
C SER A 367 -2.95 24.78 -29.89
N VAL A 368 -2.49 24.23 -28.76
CA VAL A 368 -3.05 22.97 -28.22
C VAL A 368 -4.48 23.18 -27.71
N MET A 369 -4.73 24.28 -27.00
CA MET A 369 -6.09 24.59 -26.50
C MET A 369 -7.08 24.79 -27.65
N ALA A 370 -6.69 25.52 -28.70
CA ALA A 370 -7.51 25.73 -29.88
C ALA A 370 -7.81 24.39 -30.60
N LEU A 371 -6.79 23.53 -30.74
CA LEU A 371 -6.95 22.20 -31.34
C LEU A 371 -7.95 21.34 -30.56
N ILE A 372 -7.79 21.24 -29.24
CA ILE A 372 -8.70 20.48 -28.38
C ILE A 372 -10.12 21.01 -28.50
N GLN A 373 -10.26 22.33 -28.47
CA GLN A 373 -11.56 22.99 -28.58
C GLN A 373 -12.26 22.69 -29.90
N GLU A 374 -11.52 22.72 -31.01
CA GLU A 374 -12.05 22.40 -32.33
C GLU A 374 -12.44 20.93 -32.42
N THR A 375 -11.57 20.02 -31.97
CA THR A 375 -11.85 18.58 -31.96
C THR A 375 -13.10 18.25 -31.14
N LEU A 376 -13.25 18.83 -29.94
CA LEU A 376 -14.43 18.57 -29.13
C LEU A 376 -15.71 19.16 -29.75
N ARG A 377 -15.61 20.31 -30.42
CA ARG A 377 -16.74 20.89 -31.17
C ARG A 377 -17.16 20.00 -32.34
N GLU A 378 -16.20 19.48 -33.10
CA GLU A 378 -16.46 18.57 -34.20
C GLU A 378 -17.13 17.29 -33.71
N ILE A 379 -16.64 16.69 -32.59
CA ILE A 379 -17.25 15.51 -31.98
C ILE A 379 -18.71 15.79 -31.58
N VAL A 380 -18.98 16.91 -30.94
CA VAL A 380 -20.37 17.27 -30.54
C VAL A 380 -21.25 17.60 -31.74
N ARG A 381 -20.70 18.29 -32.75
CA ARG A 381 -21.44 18.54 -33.99
C ARG A 381 -21.84 17.24 -34.66
N PHE A 382 -20.91 16.33 -34.85
CA PHE A 382 -21.16 15.02 -35.43
C PHE A 382 -22.16 14.20 -34.61
N SER A 383 -22.06 14.20 -33.28
CA SER A 383 -23.01 13.49 -32.41
C SER A 383 -24.45 14.05 -32.49
N LYS A 384 -24.64 15.32 -32.95
CA LYS A 384 -25.96 15.94 -33.14
C LYS A 384 -26.51 15.75 -34.56
N GLU A 385 -25.62 15.72 -35.56
CA GLU A 385 -25.99 15.55 -36.98
C GLU A 385 -26.43 14.12 -37.30
N ASP A 386 -25.70 13.13 -36.75
CA ASP A 386 -26.05 11.73 -36.90
C ASP A 386 -25.67 10.93 -35.65
N GLU A 387 -26.62 10.83 -34.70
CA GLU A 387 -26.41 10.14 -33.43
C GLU A 387 -26.19 8.62 -33.63
N GLU A 388 -26.86 8.00 -34.60
CA GLU A 388 -26.76 6.56 -34.82
C GLU A 388 -25.39 6.21 -35.41
N GLU A 389 -24.92 6.97 -36.40
CA GLU A 389 -23.60 6.78 -37.01
C GLU A 389 -22.47 7.10 -35.99
N PHE A 390 -22.62 8.15 -35.20
CA PHE A 390 -21.69 8.50 -34.15
C PHE A 390 -21.54 7.37 -33.11
N VAL A 391 -22.65 6.81 -32.62
CA VAL A 391 -22.66 5.68 -31.70
C VAL A 391 -22.01 4.45 -32.32
N CYS A 392 -22.29 4.19 -33.61
CA CYS A 392 -21.70 3.08 -34.34
C CYS A 392 -20.19 3.22 -34.50
N ILE A 393 -19.68 4.41 -34.84
CA ILE A 393 -18.25 4.70 -35.00
C ILE A 393 -17.52 4.58 -33.65
N VAL A 394 -18.07 5.17 -32.60
CA VAL A 394 -17.46 5.11 -31.25
C VAL A 394 -17.39 3.67 -30.76
N LYS A 395 -18.41 2.87 -30.98
CA LYS A 395 -18.42 1.44 -30.63
C LYS A 395 -17.46 0.62 -31.51
N ALA A 396 -17.44 0.88 -32.82
CA ALA A 396 -16.53 0.22 -33.73
C ALA A 396 -15.05 0.53 -33.43
N GLU A 397 -14.72 1.77 -33.07
CA GLU A 397 -13.37 2.15 -32.70
C GLU A 397 -12.94 1.47 -31.37
N ALA A 398 -13.85 1.38 -30.40
CA ALA A 398 -13.65 0.63 -29.17
C ALA A 398 -13.49 -0.89 -29.42
N GLU A 399 -14.18 -1.44 -30.44
CA GLU A 399 -14.11 -2.84 -30.84
C GLU A 399 -12.88 -3.17 -31.70
N ASN A 400 -12.49 -2.30 -32.63
CA ASN A 400 -11.41 -2.55 -33.60
C ASN A 400 -10.03 -2.72 -32.97
N GLN A 401 -9.81 -2.13 -31.82
CA GLN A 401 -8.54 -2.28 -31.11
C GLN A 401 -8.30 -3.68 -30.51
N GLN A 402 -9.34 -4.56 -30.42
CA GLN A 402 -9.21 -5.81 -29.64
C GLN A 402 -9.99 -7.05 -30.13
N SER A 403 -10.78 -6.99 -31.22
CA SER A 403 -11.83 -7.99 -31.48
C SER A 403 -11.40 -9.41 -31.86
N SER A 404 -10.28 -9.60 -32.54
CA SER A 404 -9.84 -10.95 -32.96
C SER A 404 -9.10 -11.71 -31.85
N GLU A 405 -8.35 -10.99 -31.04
CA GLU A 405 -7.53 -11.55 -29.96
C GLU A 405 -8.39 -12.02 -28.78
N ILE A 406 -9.45 -11.29 -28.47
CA ILE A 406 -10.34 -11.56 -27.33
C ILE A 406 -11.27 -12.74 -27.57
N LYS A 407 -11.73 -12.97 -28.80
CA LYS A 407 -12.47 -14.20 -29.12
C LYS A 407 -11.62 -15.43 -28.81
N GLY A 408 -10.34 -15.40 -29.19
CA GLY A 408 -9.38 -16.44 -28.87
C GLY A 408 -9.17 -16.61 -27.37
N GLN A 409 -9.03 -15.49 -26.63
CA GLN A 409 -8.84 -15.47 -25.20
C GLN A 409 -10.08 -15.98 -24.43
N LYS A 410 -11.30 -15.59 -24.80
CA LYS A 410 -12.55 -16.12 -24.23
C LYS A 410 -12.68 -17.63 -24.44
N THR A 411 -12.36 -18.12 -25.63
CA THR A 411 -12.39 -19.57 -25.94
C THR A 411 -11.33 -20.31 -25.10
N ARG A 412 -10.13 -19.76 -24.98
CA ARG A 412 -9.06 -20.34 -24.17
C ARG A 412 -9.41 -20.32 -22.68
N LEU A 413 -9.98 -19.24 -22.17
CA LEU A 413 -10.45 -19.13 -20.79
C LEU A 413 -11.51 -20.18 -20.46
N ALA A 414 -12.48 -20.38 -21.35
CA ALA A 414 -13.50 -21.43 -21.19
C ALA A 414 -12.88 -22.83 -21.16
N ALA A 415 -11.87 -23.08 -22.01
CA ALA A 415 -11.12 -24.33 -22.01
C ALA A 415 -10.31 -24.56 -20.73
N CYS A 416 -9.65 -23.51 -20.21
CA CYS A 416 -8.94 -23.57 -18.93
C CYS A 416 -9.88 -23.87 -17.76
N LYS A 417 -11.03 -23.19 -17.68
CA LYS A 417 -12.04 -23.43 -16.64
C LYS A 417 -12.55 -24.87 -16.68
N LYS A 418 -12.91 -25.36 -17.87
CA LYS A 418 -13.36 -26.74 -18.04
C LYS A 418 -12.29 -27.75 -17.62
N ARG A 419 -11.02 -27.50 -17.95
CA ARG A 419 -9.93 -28.39 -17.57
C ARG A 419 -9.66 -28.37 -16.06
N LEU A 420 -9.82 -27.22 -15.41
CA LEU A 420 -9.73 -27.12 -13.94
C LEU A 420 -10.81 -27.95 -13.24
N ASP A 421 -12.07 -27.90 -13.71
CA ASP A 421 -13.17 -28.72 -13.19
C ASP A 421 -12.91 -30.23 -13.39
N GLU A 422 -12.33 -30.61 -14.54
CA GLU A 422 -11.90 -31.99 -14.81
C GLU A 422 -10.77 -32.44 -13.87
N LEU A 423 -9.78 -31.57 -13.60
CA LEU A 423 -8.68 -31.85 -12.68
C LEU A 423 -9.16 -32.01 -11.24
N GLU A 424 -10.08 -31.16 -10.78
CA GLU A 424 -10.69 -31.30 -9.45
C GLU A 424 -11.36 -32.67 -9.28
N THR A 425 -12.13 -33.09 -10.30
CA THR A 425 -12.75 -34.42 -10.32
C THR A 425 -11.71 -35.55 -10.31
N LEU A 426 -10.61 -35.41 -11.05
CA LEU A 426 -9.54 -36.41 -11.10
C LEU A 426 -8.78 -36.49 -9.78
N ILE A 427 -8.47 -35.37 -9.15
CA ILE A 427 -7.81 -35.30 -7.85
C ILE A 427 -8.65 -35.99 -6.78
N CYS A 428 -9.95 -35.71 -6.73
CA CYS A 428 -10.86 -36.40 -5.83
C CYS A 428 -10.84 -37.91 -6.05
N LYS A 429 -10.87 -38.37 -7.32
CA LYS A 429 -10.91 -39.77 -7.67
C LYS A 429 -9.62 -40.52 -7.34
N ILE A 430 -8.44 -39.92 -7.58
CA ILE A 430 -7.16 -40.55 -7.19
C ILE A 430 -7.01 -40.62 -5.68
N TYR A 431 -7.55 -39.62 -4.94
CA TYR A 431 -7.58 -39.65 -3.49
C TYR A 431 -8.45 -40.80 -2.95
N GLU A 432 -9.66 -40.98 -3.51
CA GLU A 432 -10.55 -42.08 -3.15
C GLU A 432 -9.93 -43.45 -3.47
N ASP A 433 -9.34 -43.61 -4.66
CA ASP A 433 -8.70 -44.86 -5.07
C ASP A 433 -7.43 -45.20 -4.23
N ASN A 434 -6.71 -44.17 -3.75
CA ASN A 434 -5.62 -44.38 -2.80
C ASN A 434 -6.15 -44.79 -1.43
N ALA A 435 -7.18 -44.08 -0.91
CA ALA A 435 -7.79 -44.41 0.38
C ALA A 435 -8.42 -45.81 0.42
N LEU A 436 -8.92 -46.31 -0.74
CA LEU A 436 -9.48 -47.64 -0.89
C LEU A 436 -8.41 -48.74 -1.17
N GLY A 437 -7.11 -48.36 -1.19
CA GLY A 437 -6.00 -49.29 -1.46
C GLY A 437 -5.87 -49.74 -2.91
N LYS A 438 -6.62 -49.19 -3.86
CA LYS A 438 -6.55 -49.52 -5.30
C LYS A 438 -5.36 -48.88 -6.00
N LEU A 439 -4.88 -47.71 -5.47
CA LEU A 439 -3.75 -46.98 -6.02
C LEU A 439 -2.60 -46.96 -4.99
N PRO A 440 -1.39 -47.48 -5.32
CA PRO A 440 -0.23 -47.46 -4.43
C PRO A 440 0.24 -46.02 -4.09
N ASP A 441 0.66 -45.76 -2.85
CA ASP A 441 1.06 -44.46 -2.33
C ASP A 441 2.09 -43.72 -3.22
N LYS A 442 3.12 -44.45 -3.69
CA LYS A 442 4.12 -43.85 -4.59
C LYS A 442 3.52 -43.31 -5.90
N ARG A 443 2.51 -44.00 -6.45
CA ARG A 443 1.88 -43.62 -7.68
C ARG A 443 0.89 -42.45 -7.45
N TYR A 444 0.21 -42.49 -6.30
CA TYR A 444 -0.62 -41.36 -5.83
C TYR A 444 0.19 -40.08 -5.72
N GLN A 445 1.33 -40.08 -5.01
CA GLN A 445 2.18 -38.90 -4.84
C GLN A 445 2.67 -38.30 -6.17
N ILE A 446 3.01 -39.17 -7.14
CA ILE A 446 3.46 -38.68 -8.46
C ILE A 446 2.30 -38.01 -9.22
N LEU A 447 1.12 -38.63 -9.24
CA LEU A 447 -0.05 -38.12 -9.95
C LEU A 447 -0.59 -36.85 -9.28
N ASP A 448 -0.64 -36.82 -7.94
CA ASP A 448 -1.06 -35.65 -7.15
C ASP A 448 -0.14 -34.46 -7.42
N ALA A 449 1.18 -34.64 -7.36
CA ALA A 449 2.15 -33.59 -7.68
C ALA A 449 2.05 -33.11 -9.14
N GLN A 450 1.74 -34.00 -10.09
CA GLN A 450 1.57 -33.63 -11.50
C GLN A 450 0.30 -32.83 -11.70
N TYR A 451 -0.83 -33.25 -11.13
CA TYR A 451 -2.11 -32.54 -11.22
C TYR A 451 -2.10 -31.21 -10.49
N ALA A 452 -1.45 -31.14 -9.31
CA ALA A 452 -1.27 -29.88 -8.58
C ALA A 452 -0.48 -28.84 -9.40
N LYS A 453 0.59 -29.27 -10.07
CA LYS A 453 1.37 -28.40 -10.95
C LYS A 453 0.60 -27.94 -12.18
N GLU A 454 -0.20 -28.82 -12.80
CA GLU A 454 -1.07 -28.48 -13.92
C GLU A 454 -2.16 -27.50 -13.48
N GLN A 455 -2.76 -27.72 -12.30
CA GLN A 455 -3.78 -26.84 -11.72
C GLN A 455 -3.22 -25.43 -11.47
N GLU A 456 -2.07 -25.30 -10.79
CA GLU A 456 -1.42 -24.01 -10.54
C GLU A 456 -1.13 -23.24 -11.85
N SER A 457 -0.65 -23.93 -12.88
CA SER A 457 -0.39 -23.34 -14.19
C SER A 457 -1.65 -22.85 -14.88
N LEU A 458 -2.73 -23.63 -14.84
CA LEU A 458 -4.02 -23.28 -15.46
C LEU A 458 -4.76 -22.19 -14.70
N GLU A 459 -4.65 -22.16 -13.36
CA GLU A 459 -5.21 -21.08 -12.54
C GLU A 459 -4.53 -19.74 -12.85
N ALA A 460 -3.18 -19.72 -12.95
CA ALA A 460 -2.45 -18.52 -13.33
C ALA A 460 -2.80 -18.04 -14.76
N GLU A 461 -2.93 -18.98 -15.72
CA GLU A 461 -3.35 -18.67 -17.11
C GLU A 461 -4.79 -18.15 -17.12
N ALA A 462 -5.72 -18.80 -16.43
CA ALA A 462 -7.12 -18.39 -16.36
C ALA A 462 -7.29 -17.01 -15.71
N ALA A 463 -6.53 -16.69 -14.65
CA ALA A 463 -6.55 -15.38 -14.02
C ALA A 463 -6.07 -14.27 -14.96
N SER A 464 -5.01 -14.51 -15.74
CA SER A 464 -4.51 -13.55 -16.72
C SER A 464 -5.49 -13.32 -17.87
N LEU A 465 -6.10 -14.39 -18.38
CA LEU A 465 -7.12 -14.32 -19.44
C LEU A 465 -8.41 -13.66 -18.96
N GLN A 466 -8.85 -13.95 -17.73
CA GLN A 466 -10.02 -13.31 -17.12
C GLN A 466 -9.81 -11.81 -17.01
N LYS A 467 -8.64 -11.38 -16.54
CA LYS A 467 -8.30 -9.96 -16.44
C LYS A 467 -8.36 -9.26 -17.81
N ALA A 468 -7.83 -9.88 -18.85
CA ALA A 468 -7.88 -9.32 -20.20
C ALA A 468 -9.33 -9.24 -20.74
N VAL A 469 -10.18 -10.22 -20.44
CA VAL A 469 -11.60 -10.20 -20.80
C VAL A 469 -12.37 -9.12 -20.03
N ASP A 470 -12.10 -8.96 -18.75
CA ASP A 470 -12.73 -7.95 -17.90
C ASP A 470 -12.33 -6.52 -18.31
N GLU A 471 -11.07 -6.32 -18.71
CA GLU A 471 -10.57 -5.05 -19.29
C GLU A 471 -11.31 -4.72 -20.60
N TYR A 472 -11.60 -5.72 -21.44
CA TYR A 472 -12.40 -5.53 -22.65
C TYR A 472 -13.87 -5.20 -22.37
N GLU A 473 -14.51 -5.91 -21.46
CA GLU A 473 -15.92 -5.66 -21.12
C GLU A 473 -16.09 -4.30 -20.44
N SER A 474 -15.07 -3.84 -19.70
CA SER A 474 -15.03 -2.47 -19.20
C SER A 474 -14.87 -1.44 -20.33
N GLY A 475 -14.16 -1.78 -21.42
CA GLY A 475 -14.02 -0.95 -22.61
C GLY A 475 -15.35 -0.70 -23.34
N GLN A 476 -16.21 -1.71 -23.49
CA GLN A 476 -17.55 -1.51 -24.09
C GLN A 476 -18.45 -0.59 -23.24
N LYS A 477 -18.44 -0.77 -21.93
CA LYS A 477 -19.14 0.17 -21.01
C LYS A 477 -18.57 1.59 -21.09
N SER A 478 -17.30 1.73 -21.48
CA SER A 478 -16.63 3.00 -21.65
C SER A 478 -17.13 3.80 -22.86
N ALA A 479 -17.48 3.14 -23.97
CA ALA A 479 -18.07 3.82 -25.13
C ALA A 479 -19.41 4.50 -24.81
N ASP A 480 -20.28 3.81 -24.07
CA ASP A 480 -21.56 4.38 -23.64
C ASP A 480 -21.37 5.58 -22.68
N LYS A 481 -20.34 5.53 -21.82
CA LYS A 481 -19.97 6.65 -20.95
C LYS A 481 -19.47 7.86 -21.74
N PHE A 482 -18.63 7.64 -22.76
CA PHE A 482 -18.17 8.73 -23.63
C PHE A 482 -19.33 9.42 -24.33
N ILE A 483 -20.29 8.66 -24.85
CA ILE A 483 -21.50 9.19 -25.47
C ILE A 483 -22.31 10.02 -24.45
N ALA A 484 -22.47 9.51 -23.23
CA ALA A 484 -23.13 10.25 -22.14
C ALA A 484 -22.40 11.55 -21.81
N LEU A 485 -21.04 11.53 -21.81
CA LEU A 485 -20.21 12.68 -21.54
C LEU A 485 -20.35 13.77 -22.64
N VAL A 486 -20.36 13.36 -23.91
CA VAL A 486 -20.60 14.24 -25.05
C VAL A 486 -21.99 14.90 -24.96
N LYS A 487 -23.01 14.16 -24.55
CA LYS A 487 -24.36 14.68 -24.32
C LYS A 487 -24.45 15.65 -23.14
N LYS A 488 -23.64 15.46 -22.09
CA LYS A 488 -23.56 16.31 -20.89
C LYS A 488 -23.01 17.69 -21.22
N TYR A 489 -21.99 17.76 -22.07
CA TYR A 489 -21.29 19.00 -22.42
C TYR A 489 -21.67 19.46 -23.83
N GLN A 490 -22.46 20.53 -23.93
CA GLN A 490 -22.93 21.07 -25.23
C GLN A 490 -22.18 22.31 -25.68
N ASN A 491 -21.43 22.95 -24.79
CA ASN A 491 -20.73 24.20 -25.08
C ASN A 491 -19.26 24.12 -24.69
N PHE A 492 -18.37 24.35 -25.67
CA PHE A 492 -16.91 24.31 -25.52
C PHE A 492 -16.27 25.68 -25.81
N GLU A 493 -16.98 26.79 -25.55
CA GLU A 493 -16.38 28.13 -25.70
C GLU A 493 -15.24 28.32 -24.69
N LYS A 494 -15.38 27.75 -23.50
CA LYS A 494 -14.37 27.85 -22.45
C LYS A 494 -14.10 26.46 -21.88
N LEU A 495 -12.89 25.95 -22.14
CA LEU A 495 -12.44 24.66 -21.60
C LEU A 495 -11.98 24.85 -20.17
N ASP A 496 -12.60 24.18 -19.22
CA ASP A 496 -12.16 24.13 -17.84
C ASP A 496 -11.32 22.88 -17.53
N THR A 497 -10.69 22.85 -16.36
CA THR A 497 -9.83 21.75 -15.96
C THR A 497 -10.61 20.44 -15.78
N VAL A 498 -11.88 20.51 -15.34
CA VAL A 498 -12.71 19.34 -15.11
C VAL A 498 -13.07 18.70 -16.46
N MET A 499 -13.56 19.52 -17.41
CA MET A 499 -13.86 19.06 -18.77
C MET A 499 -12.66 18.35 -19.42
N LEU A 500 -11.48 19.00 -19.37
CA LEU A 500 -10.27 18.42 -19.95
C LEU A 500 -9.89 17.08 -19.31
N ASN A 501 -10.01 16.95 -18.00
CA ASN A 501 -9.72 15.70 -17.30
C ASN A 501 -10.78 14.62 -17.51
N GLU A 502 -12.06 14.99 -17.70
CA GLU A 502 -13.12 14.03 -18.03
C GLU A 502 -13.00 13.51 -19.47
N PHE A 503 -12.66 14.37 -20.45
CA PHE A 503 -12.55 13.95 -21.85
C PHE A 503 -11.20 13.33 -22.21
N ILE A 504 -10.08 13.89 -21.72
CA ILE A 504 -8.73 13.60 -22.22
C ILE A 504 -7.95 12.71 -21.26
N TYR A 505 -7.48 11.57 -21.76
CA TYR A 505 -6.57 10.69 -21.05
C TYR A 505 -5.13 11.19 -21.11
N LYS A 506 -4.61 11.38 -22.32
CA LYS A 506 -3.24 11.88 -22.59
C LYS A 506 -3.17 12.58 -23.93
N ILE A 507 -2.19 13.46 -24.07
CA ILE A 507 -1.86 14.13 -25.32
C ILE A 507 -0.39 13.88 -25.60
N PHE A 508 -0.08 13.25 -26.72
CA PHE A 508 1.31 13.04 -27.15
C PHE A 508 1.70 14.10 -28.17
N VAL A 509 2.85 14.71 -27.93
CA VAL A 509 3.39 15.79 -28.76
C VAL A 509 4.64 15.28 -29.44
N HIS A 510 4.62 15.22 -30.78
CA HIS A 510 5.73 14.83 -31.63
C HIS A 510 6.73 15.97 -31.81
N GLU A 511 7.88 15.67 -32.41
CA GLU A 511 8.86 16.69 -32.76
C GLU A 511 8.29 17.62 -33.85
N ARG A 512 8.69 18.88 -33.85
CA ARG A 512 8.37 19.82 -34.92
C ARG A 512 9.13 19.46 -36.17
N ASP A 513 8.49 19.59 -37.33
CA ASP A 513 9.11 19.30 -38.63
C ASP A 513 10.35 20.20 -38.86
N TYR A 514 10.25 21.44 -38.42
CA TYR A 514 11.34 22.41 -38.58
C TYR A 514 11.80 22.98 -37.23
N LYS A 515 13.09 22.73 -36.89
CA LYS A 515 13.68 23.22 -35.63
C LYS A 515 13.94 24.73 -35.69
N GLY A 516 13.43 25.44 -34.68
CA GLY A 516 13.69 26.89 -34.50
C GLY A 516 12.72 27.82 -35.23
N VAL A 517 11.70 27.30 -35.85
CA VAL A 517 10.58 28.06 -36.41
C VAL A 517 9.41 28.04 -35.45
N ALA A 518 8.84 29.20 -35.12
CA ALA A 518 7.80 29.30 -34.09
C ALA A 518 6.50 28.55 -34.46
N ASN A 519 6.10 28.66 -35.74
CA ASN A 519 4.87 28.08 -36.28
C ASN A 519 5.14 26.86 -37.19
N SER A 520 6.15 26.06 -36.86
CA SER A 520 6.40 24.81 -37.57
C SER A 520 5.26 23.81 -37.38
N PRO A 521 4.88 23.06 -38.43
CA PRO A 521 3.95 21.94 -38.30
C PRO A 521 4.38 20.99 -37.19
N GLN A 522 3.41 20.48 -36.47
CA GLN A 522 3.66 19.57 -35.37
C GLN A 522 2.47 18.62 -35.19
N THR A 523 2.74 17.35 -35.20
CA THR A 523 1.73 16.31 -34.98
C THR A 523 1.42 16.20 -33.49
N ILE A 524 0.14 16.18 -33.18
CA ILE A 524 -0.40 16.00 -31.82
C ILE A 524 -1.40 14.86 -31.87
N GLU A 525 -1.22 13.90 -30.97
CA GLU A 525 -2.14 12.78 -30.79
C GLU A 525 -2.93 12.98 -29.51
N ILE A 526 -4.26 13.03 -29.59
CA ILE A 526 -5.14 13.15 -28.46
C ILE A 526 -5.75 11.79 -28.16
N TYR A 527 -5.54 11.31 -26.96
CA TYR A 527 -6.17 10.10 -26.44
C TYR A 527 -7.28 10.49 -25.50
N PHE A 528 -8.50 10.15 -25.87
CA PHE A 528 -9.68 10.41 -25.05
C PHE A 528 -9.88 9.32 -24.02
N ASN A 529 -10.49 9.68 -22.88
CA ASN A 529 -10.99 8.71 -21.92
C ASN A 529 -12.04 7.83 -22.64
N PHE A 530 -12.03 6.53 -22.38
CA PHE A 530 -13.02 5.56 -22.85
C PHE A 530 -12.89 5.08 -24.29
N ILE A 531 -12.43 5.91 -25.25
CA ILE A 531 -12.36 5.54 -26.68
C ILE A 531 -10.93 5.49 -27.24
N GLY A 532 -9.92 5.88 -26.42
CA GLY A 532 -8.54 5.86 -26.84
C GLY A 532 -8.19 6.95 -27.86
N LYS A 533 -7.40 6.61 -28.91
CA LYS A 533 -6.93 7.56 -29.91
C LYS A 533 -8.05 7.91 -30.90
N PHE A 534 -8.41 9.16 -30.99
CA PHE A 534 -9.38 9.67 -31.96
C PHE A 534 -8.68 10.61 -32.95
N GLY A 535 -8.28 10.05 -34.10
CA GLY A 535 -7.58 10.78 -35.15
C GLY A 535 -6.14 11.19 -34.80
N THR A 536 -5.41 11.61 -35.83
CA THR A 536 -4.08 12.27 -35.70
C THR A 536 -4.25 13.69 -36.25
N GLN A 537 -3.89 14.70 -35.50
CA GLN A 537 -4.11 16.08 -35.88
C GLN A 537 -2.79 16.84 -35.96
N GLU A 538 -2.71 17.75 -36.90
CA GLU A 538 -1.55 18.62 -37.10
C GLU A 538 -1.90 20.06 -36.72
N VAL A 539 -1.07 20.66 -35.88
CA VAL A 539 -1.15 22.09 -35.54
C VAL A 539 -0.22 22.88 -36.44
N ASN A 540 -0.63 24.08 -36.75
CA ASN A 540 0.18 25.02 -37.57
C ASN A 540 0.45 24.50 -38.97
N GLN A 541 -0.56 24.03 -39.70
CA GLN A 541 -0.40 23.74 -41.13
C GLN A 541 -0.09 25.04 -41.88
N PRO A 542 1.14 25.22 -42.41
CA PRO A 542 1.49 26.43 -43.12
C PRO A 542 0.97 26.40 -44.55
N THR A 543 0.62 27.55 -45.07
CA THR A 543 0.37 27.74 -46.51
C THR A 543 1.57 27.33 -47.36
N GLU A 544 1.39 27.11 -48.67
CA GLU A 544 2.51 26.77 -49.55
C GLU A 544 3.62 27.84 -49.56
N GLU A 545 3.26 29.12 -49.50
CA GLU A 545 4.18 30.27 -49.40
C GLU A 545 4.96 30.24 -48.09
N GLU A 546 4.30 29.98 -46.96
CA GLU A 546 4.93 29.83 -45.66
C GLU A 546 5.86 28.60 -45.59
N ARG A 547 5.51 27.46 -46.26
CA ARG A 547 6.38 26.28 -46.38
C ARG A 547 7.69 26.63 -47.11
N ALA A 548 7.62 27.39 -48.23
CA ALA A 548 8.79 27.86 -48.98
C ALA A 548 9.67 28.76 -48.12
N GLU A 549 9.10 29.70 -47.39
CA GLU A 549 9.84 30.60 -46.50
C GLU A 549 10.50 29.84 -45.31
N ILE A 550 9.83 28.86 -44.76
CA ILE A 550 10.34 28.00 -43.68
C ILE A 550 11.52 27.17 -44.21
N ALA A 551 11.41 26.58 -45.38
CA ALA A 551 12.47 25.79 -46.02
C ALA A 551 13.73 26.64 -46.30
N GLU A 552 13.57 27.88 -46.78
CA GLU A 552 14.67 28.84 -47.00
C GLU A 552 15.36 29.21 -45.66
N LYS A 553 14.60 29.50 -44.62
CA LYS A 553 15.13 29.80 -43.27
C LYS A 553 15.94 28.61 -42.71
N GLU A 554 15.46 27.41 -42.94
CA GLU A 554 16.17 26.19 -42.49
C GLU A 554 17.47 25.95 -43.27
N ARG A 555 17.44 26.16 -44.58
CA ARG A 555 18.65 26.09 -45.41
C ARG A 555 19.74 27.09 -44.96
N LEU A 556 19.32 28.32 -44.65
CA LEU A 556 20.22 29.35 -44.11
C LEU A 556 20.76 28.96 -42.72
N ARG A 557 19.93 28.34 -41.89
CA ARG A 557 20.34 27.87 -40.57
C ARG A 557 21.37 26.72 -40.67
N LYS A 558 21.17 25.75 -41.55
CA LYS A 558 22.12 24.66 -41.80
C LYS A 558 23.47 25.23 -42.27
N LYS A 559 23.48 26.17 -43.21
CA LYS A 559 24.71 26.86 -43.65
C LYS A 559 25.41 27.57 -42.49
N ARG A 560 24.69 28.28 -41.63
CA ARG A 560 25.25 28.95 -40.43
C ARG A 560 25.84 27.94 -39.45
N HIS A 561 25.15 26.84 -39.23
CA HIS A 561 25.62 25.78 -38.33
C HIS A 561 26.90 25.11 -38.88
N GLU A 562 26.96 24.80 -40.15
CA GLU A 562 28.16 24.26 -40.79
C GLU A 562 29.36 25.26 -40.72
N ALA A 563 29.10 26.54 -40.96
CA ALA A 563 30.11 27.59 -40.79
C ALA A 563 30.58 27.70 -39.33
N TYR A 564 29.67 27.52 -38.36
CA TYR A 564 30.00 27.47 -36.92
C TYR A 564 30.89 26.25 -36.62
N LEU A 565 30.55 25.06 -37.12
CA LEU A 565 31.33 23.84 -36.91
C LEU A 565 32.73 23.96 -37.52
N ARG A 566 32.86 24.54 -38.73
CA ARG A 566 34.16 24.83 -39.35
C ARG A 566 35.00 25.79 -38.51
N ARG A 567 34.39 26.87 -37.97
CA ARG A 567 35.08 27.82 -37.07
C ARG A 567 35.49 27.15 -35.75
N LYS A 568 34.69 26.25 -35.22
CA LYS A 568 34.99 25.49 -34.00
C LYS A 568 36.14 24.50 -34.24
N ALA A 569 36.14 23.79 -35.37
CA ALA A 569 37.22 22.88 -35.76
C ALA A 569 38.57 23.59 -35.96
N ASN A 570 38.55 24.81 -36.50
CA ASN A 570 39.75 25.63 -36.70
C ASN A 570 40.23 26.34 -35.42
N GLY A 571 39.67 26.03 -34.24
CA GLY A 571 40.16 26.60 -32.98
C GLY A 571 39.88 28.10 -32.76
N TRP A 572 39.29 28.80 -33.75
CA TRP A 572 39.04 30.24 -33.72
C TRP A 572 38.18 30.65 -32.52
N GLN A 573 37.21 29.85 -32.18
CA GLN A 573 36.29 30.16 -31.09
C GLN A 573 36.97 30.08 -29.72
N ASN A 574 37.90 29.15 -29.53
CA ASN A 574 38.72 29.07 -28.33
C ASN A 574 39.62 30.28 -28.16
N ALA A 575 40.28 30.71 -29.24
CA ALA A 575 41.16 31.90 -29.26
C ALA A 575 40.35 33.18 -28.97
N TYR A 576 39.20 33.35 -29.62
CA TYR A 576 38.27 34.47 -29.38
C TYR A 576 37.75 34.48 -27.95
N TYR A 577 37.31 33.33 -27.43
CA TYR A 577 36.79 33.21 -26.05
C TYR A 577 37.87 33.51 -25.01
N GLN A 578 39.10 33.02 -25.21
CA GLN A 578 40.22 33.29 -24.29
C GLN A 578 40.60 34.77 -24.29
N LYS A 579 40.64 35.43 -25.46
CA LYS A 579 40.91 36.87 -25.60
C LYS A 579 39.84 37.71 -24.89
N HIS A 580 38.54 37.39 -25.09
CA HIS A 580 37.45 38.11 -24.43
C HIS A 580 37.32 37.81 -22.94
N LYS A 581 37.63 36.58 -22.51
CA LYS A 581 37.64 36.20 -21.08
C LYS A 581 38.71 36.97 -20.31
N ALA A 582 39.91 37.11 -20.91
CA ALA A 582 40.99 37.89 -20.31
C ALA A 582 40.64 39.38 -20.21
N ALA A 583 40.08 39.97 -21.28
CA ALA A 583 39.65 41.35 -21.28
C ALA A 583 38.49 41.61 -20.26
N LYS A 584 37.53 40.69 -20.16
CA LYS A 584 36.43 40.79 -19.20
C LYS A 584 36.89 40.61 -17.75
N LYS A 585 37.87 39.76 -17.52
CA LYS A 585 38.50 39.60 -16.21
C LYS A 585 39.26 40.86 -15.82
N ALA A 586 40.09 41.43 -16.70
CA ALA A 586 40.82 42.68 -16.46
C ALA A 586 39.87 43.87 -16.16
N ALA A 587 38.77 43.99 -16.92
CA ALA A 587 37.73 45.01 -16.66
C ALA A 587 37.04 44.83 -15.31
N MET A 588 36.80 43.59 -14.91
CA MET A 588 36.18 43.27 -13.63
C MET A 588 37.13 43.51 -12.44
N ASP A 589 38.39 43.21 -12.62
CA ASP A 589 39.42 43.45 -11.60
C ASP A 589 39.69 44.97 -11.45
N ALA A 590 39.74 45.74 -12.55
CA ALA A 590 39.81 47.19 -12.51
C ALA A 590 38.59 47.83 -11.83
N LYS A 591 37.39 47.29 -12.06
CA LYS A 591 36.19 47.75 -11.38
C LYS A 591 36.21 47.46 -9.88
N LYS A 592 36.75 46.30 -9.48
CA LYS A 592 36.94 45.96 -8.05
C LYS A 592 37.95 46.85 -7.37
N GLU A 593 39.04 47.21 -8.06
CA GLU A 593 40.04 48.14 -7.55
C GLU A 593 39.48 49.56 -7.41
N ALA A 594 38.68 50.04 -8.37
CA ALA A 594 38.01 51.32 -8.29
C ALA A 594 37.06 51.38 -7.08
N ILE A 595 36.23 50.33 -6.87
CA ILE A 595 35.33 50.24 -5.71
C ILE A 595 36.15 50.22 -4.40
N ARG A 596 37.25 49.48 -4.33
CA ARG A 596 38.11 49.46 -3.15
C ARG A 596 38.74 50.81 -2.83
N ALA A 597 39.15 51.54 -3.88
CA ALA A 597 39.69 52.89 -3.71
C ALA A 597 38.62 53.89 -3.21
N GLU A 598 37.40 53.76 -3.72
CA GLU A 598 36.26 54.57 -3.26
C GLU A 598 35.84 54.24 -1.80
N ASP A 599 35.82 52.95 -1.45
CA ASP A 599 35.54 52.53 -0.08
C ASP A 599 36.63 52.99 0.90
N GLN A 600 37.91 52.93 0.49
CA GLN A 600 39.00 53.47 1.30
C GLN A 600 38.88 54.98 1.50
N ALA A 601 38.51 55.72 0.46
CA ALA A 601 38.27 57.17 0.56
C ALA A 601 37.08 57.49 1.50
N ASN A 602 36.10 56.58 1.58
CA ASN A 602 34.95 56.69 2.46
C ASN A 602 35.18 56.11 3.86
N GLY A 603 36.42 55.70 4.19
CA GLY A 603 36.77 55.18 5.54
C GLY A 603 36.37 53.74 5.82
N VAL A 604 36.03 52.95 4.77
CA VAL A 604 35.71 51.52 4.90
C VAL A 604 37.00 50.71 4.68
N TYR A 605 37.44 49.97 5.69
CA TYR A 605 38.61 49.13 5.63
C TYR A 605 38.20 47.64 5.58
N TYR A 606 38.65 46.92 4.52
CA TYR A 606 38.50 45.48 4.42
C TYR A 606 39.60 44.75 5.15
N LEU A 607 39.24 43.85 6.08
CA LEU A 607 40.20 42.93 6.72
C LEU A 607 40.80 41.99 5.64
N PRO A 608 42.13 41.77 5.64
CA PRO A 608 42.74 40.82 4.70
C PRO A 608 42.18 39.41 5.00
N ASN A 609 41.64 38.77 3.93
CA ASN A 609 41.24 37.37 4.00
C ASN A 609 42.49 36.53 4.35
N GLN A 610 42.54 35.99 5.55
CA GLN A 610 43.45 34.91 5.91
C GLN A 610 42.99 33.66 5.08
N LYS A 611 43.66 33.44 3.94
CA LYS A 611 43.63 32.12 3.31
C LYS A 611 44.42 31.19 4.22
N GLY A 612 43.69 30.37 4.97
CA GLY A 612 44.27 29.20 5.60
C GLY A 612 44.81 28.29 4.52
N GLU A 613 46.10 28.12 4.48
CA GLU A 613 46.74 26.97 3.90
C GLU A 613 46.27 25.76 4.70
N SER A 614 45.51 24.89 4.04
CA SER A 614 45.32 23.52 4.51
C SER A 614 45.97 22.60 3.48
N ALA A 615 46.92 21.84 3.97
CA ALA A 615 47.67 20.79 3.31
C ALA A 615 46.78 19.70 2.70
#